data_7b178d10ca590a213818ef02725d181f
#
_entry.id   7b178d10ca590a213818ef02725d181f
#
_cell.length_a   1.000
_cell.length_b   1.000
_cell.length_c   1.000
_cell.angle_alpha   90.00
_cell.angle_beta   90.00
_cell.angle_gamma   90.00
#
_symmetry.space_group_name_H-M   'P 1'
#
loop_
_entity.id
_entity.type
_entity.pdbx_description
1 polymer ?
#
loop_
_entity_poly.entity_id
_entity_poly.type
_entity_poly.pdbx_seq_one_letter_code
_entity_poly.pdbx_strand_id
1 'polypeptide(L)'
;MKKLKKISTVVTAVIVLAGCTTTILPKKDGAQTDYAGQFESARKQLQIAEPAAREDKQPLILAHYMPWYEAPPVSEQYGFHWHQGGSKFDPYTTLADGRASIASQYYPLTGPYDSKDPAVLEYQAALMKMSGIDGVIFDWYGVRDALDYKSVHEATVVMVDILKKYGLKFAVCYEDQTVKHMIEGAFIDKADGISTAKEAFTWMQEHWFADENYVKLDGRPLVLDFGPQFFTQKSEWEEIWADVNPKPFFVDIDNRTNFADATFNWPPMHLSSGGRLAIPRLVSYLNDFYGKQNAKPFLVGTAFPEFHDIYAQAGGTSYGFLDYSGGETFKLTYDAAEQARPDVIQVTTWNDYGEGTIVEPTIERGYTSLEYLQDMRKKRDPDFAFSYMDLRIPIELYRAASGTDDAKKQQAEEIYAAIFDGDAETVQNLTRSAGIDYDFSVHPILRDAKESAQKEIAAVFDPAGKRNLALGRPVVVSSRIYDFTGAKAVDGDLSSYWEGASDRWPAEFTVDLISAARLTTAVVKLNPQRIWGKRSQTIEVLVSADNETFTSLIPPTPYIFDPSANGNAIAIPLDTQARYIRLIFTANTGAKSGQIAEFEVYGE
;
A
#
# COMPACT_ATOMS: atom_id res chain seq x y z
N MET A 1 -26.52 -26.28 -19.07
CA MET A 1 -26.62 -24.89 -19.54
C MET A 1 -27.91 -24.14 -19.13
N LYS A 2 -28.67 -24.58 -18.11
CA LYS A 2 -29.86 -23.86 -17.59
C LYS A 2 -29.78 -23.49 -16.09
N LYS A 3 -28.67 -23.83 -15.41
CA LYS A 3 -28.45 -23.51 -13.98
C LYS A 3 -27.59 -22.25 -13.74
N LEU A 4 -26.84 -21.77 -14.73
CA LEU A 4 -25.96 -20.58 -14.56
C LEU A 4 -26.66 -19.22 -14.64
N LYS A 5 -27.92 -19.15 -15.06
CA LYS A 5 -28.63 -17.85 -15.16
C LYS A 5 -29.34 -17.38 -13.87
N LYS A 6 -29.27 -18.13 -12.76
CA LYS A 6 -29.92 -17.77 -11.48
C LYS A 6 -28.96 -17.22 -10.42
N ILE A 7 -27.65 -17.28 -10.64
CA ILE A 7 -26.63 -16.90 -9.62
C ILE A 7 -26.34 -15.39 -9.61
N SER A 8 -26.69 -14.69 -10.69
CA SER A 8 -26.45 -13.23 -10.78
C SER A 8 -27.40 -12.36 -9.93
N THR A 9 -28.30 -12.93 -9.14
CA THR A 9 -29.34 -12.14 -8.46
C THR A 9 -29.28 -12.22 -6.92
N VAL A 10 -28.33 -12.95 -6.34
CA VAL A 10 -28.30 -13.20 -4.89
C VAL A 10 -27.38 -12.25 -4.12
N VAL A 11 -26.47 -11.53 -4.79
CA VAL A 11 -25.55 -10.58 -4.12
C VAL A 11 -26.17 -9.20 -3.86
N THR A 12 -27.44 -8.98 -4.26
CA THR A 12 -28.10 -7.65 -4.17
C THR A 12 -29.38 -7.68 -3.33
N ALA A 13 -29.32 -8.16 -2.13
CA ALA A 13 -30.46 -8.02 -1.23
C ALA A 13 -29.97 -7.86 0.21
N VAL A 14 -29.81 -6.64 0.66
CA VAL A 14 -30.30 -6.09 1.94
C VAL A 14 -29.78 -4.66 2.06
N ILE A 15 -30.56 -3.70 1.77
CA ILE A 15 -31.19 -2.63 2.56
C ILE A 15 -31.88 -1.68 1.58
N VAL A 16 -33.20 -1.76 1.51
CA VAL A 16 -34.06 -0.73 0.88
C VAL A 16 -34.33 0.35 1.93
N LEU A 17 -33.80 1.55 1.72
CA LEU A 17 -34.45 2.80 2.16
C LEU A 17 -34.34 3.83 1.06
N ALA A 18 -35.47 4.31 0.62
CA ALA A 18 -35.69 5.17 -0.51
C ALA A 18 -35.06 6.55 -0.35
N GLY A 19 -34.44 7.03 -1.42
CA GLY A 19 -34.03 8.43 -1.57
C GLY A 19 -33.47 8.69 -2.95
N CYS A 20 -34.19 9.46 -3.77
CA CYS A 20 -33.77 9.93 -5.10
C CYS A 20 -32.33 10.42 -5.12
N THR A 21 -31.52 9.87 -6.01
CA THR A 21 -30.16 10.35 -6.27
C THR A 21 -30.00 10.75 -7.73
N THR A 22 -29.87 12.04 -7.94
CA THR A 22 -29.17 12.62 -9.09
C THR A 22 -27.68 12.39 -8.89
N THR A 23 -27.07 11.68 -9.82
CA THR A 23 -25.61 11.47 -9.88
C THR A 23 -24.96 12.82 -10.18
N ILE A 24 -24.39 13.46 -9.17
CA ILE A 24 -23.52 14.64 -9.34
C ILE A 24 -22.09 14.12 -9.27
N LEU A 25 -21.42 14.04 -10.41
CA LEU A 25 -19.96 14.00 -10.46
C LEU A 25 -19.44 15.25 -9.73
N PRO A 26 -18.43 15.16 -8.86
CA PRO A 26 -17.91 16.32 -8.18
C PRO A 26 -17.34 17.29 -9.22
N LYS A 27 -17.91 18.51 -9.29
CA LYS A 27 -17.27 19.63 -9.98
C LYS A 27 -15.88 19.82 -9.37
N LYS A 28 -14.86 19.97 -10.21
CA LYS A 28 -13.57 20.51 -9.82
C LYS A 28 -13.78 21.93 -9.29
N ASP A 29 -14.02 22.06 -7.99
CA ASP A 29 -13.93 23.35 -7.33
C ASP A 29 -12.45 23.66 -7.11
N GLY A 30 -11.99 24.75 -7.71
CA GLY A 30 -10.59 25.18 -7.73
C GLY A 30 -10.10 25.84 -6.42
N ALA A 31 -10.44 25.27 -5.28
CA ALA A 31 -9.80 25.56 -4.00
C ALA A 31 -8.98 24.33 -3.62
N GLN A 32 -7.68 24.41 -3.76
CA GLN A 32 -6.76 23.37 -3.30
C GLN A 32 -6.88 23.30 -1.78
N THR A 33 -7.41 22.19 -1.27
CA THR A 33 -7.61 21.97 0.15
C THR A 33 -6.24 21.92 0.81
N ASP A 34 -6.02 22.72 1.85
CA ASP A 34 -4.83 22.63 2.72
C ASP A 34 -4.94 21.35 3.55
N TYR A 35 -4.57 20.22 2.95
CA TYR A 35 -4.60 18.93 3.63
C TYR A 35 -3.60 18.88 4.80
N ALA A 36 -2.44 19.50 4.70
CA ALA A 36 -1.44 19.49 5.77
C ALA A 36 -1.97 20.20 7.02
N GLY A 37 -2.54 21.39 6.88
CA GLY A 37 -3.19 22.11 7.99
C GLY A 37 -4.43 21.38 8.52
N GLN A 38 -5.22 20.74 7.65
CA GLN A 38 -6.37 19.96 8.04
C GLN A 38 -5.97 18.73 8.87
N PHE A 39 -4.93 17.99 8.47
CA PHE A 39 -4.45 16.81 9.21
C PHE A 39 -3.67 17.18 10.47
N GLU A 40 -2.93 18.29 10.50
CA GLU A 40 -2.35 18.81 11.74
C GLU A 40 -3.44 19.17 12.76
N SER A 41 -4.50 19.81 12.29
CA SER A 41 -5.69 20.08 13.13
C SER A 41 -6.38 18.79 13.58
N ALA A 42 -6.51 17.80 12.69
CA ALA A 42 -7.10 16.50 12.99
C ALA A 42 -6.32 15.75 14.08
N ARG A 43 -4.97 15.70 13.97
CA ARG A 43 -4.11 15.09 14.99
C ARG A 43 -4.23 15.78 16.36
N LYS A 44 -4.35 17.11 16.39
CA LYS A 44 -4.60 17.85 17.64
C LYS A 44 -5.97 17.55 18.26
N GLN A 45 -6.92 17.06 17.47
CA GLN A 45 -8.26 16.66 17.92
C GLN A 45 -8.35 15.17 18.29
N LEU A 46 -7.32 14.38 18.05
CA LEU A 46 -7.23 13.04 18.62
C LEU A 46 -7.09 13.17 20.13
N GLN A 47 -8.09 12.66 20.85
CA GLN A 47 -8.17 12.72 22.32
C GLN A 47 -8.26 11.30 22.89
N ILE A 48 -7.37 10.44 22.45
CA ILE A 48 -7.30 9.05 22.90
C ILE A 48 -6.53 9.06 24.22
N ALA A 49 -7.26 8.84 25.31
CA ALA A 49 -6.65 8.78 26.63
C ALA A 49 -5.79 7.51 26.77
N GLU A 50 -4.70 7.62 27.51
CA GLU A 50 -3.90 6.44 27.86
C GLU A 50 -4.75 5.38 28.54
N PRO A 51 -4.72 4.12 28.06
CA PRO A 51 -5.54 3.07 28.65
C PRO A 51 -4.99 2.66 30.01
N ALA A 52 -5.88 2.59 30.99
CA ALA A 52 -5.53 2.19 32.37
C ALA A 52 -5.23 0.70 32.51
N ALA A 53 -5.73 -0.13 31.58
CA ALA A 53 -5.70 -1.58 31.65
C ALA A 53 -4.62 -2.24 30.76
N ARG A 54 -3.92 -1.47 29.93
CA ARG A 54 -2.90 -2.00 28.99
C ARG A 54 -1.52 -1.44 29.29
N GLU A 55 -0.54 -2.31 29.25
CA GLU A 55 0.86 -1.93 29.38
C GLU A 55 1.38 -1.25 28.10
N ASP A 56 2.40 -0.41 28.26
CA ASP A 56 3.12 0.16 27.12
C ASP A 56 4.08 -0.90 26.57
N LYS A 57 3.61 -1.64 25.59
CA LYS A 57 4.39 -2.66 24.86
C LYS A 57 4.30 -2.42 23.35
N GLN A 58 5.28 -2.92 22.64
CA GLN A 58 5.24 -2.85 21.18
C GLN A 58 4.13 -3.77 20.65
N PRO A 59 3.17 -3.25 19.88
CA PRO A 59 2.17 -4.06 19.22
C PRO A 59 2.78 -4.88 18.08
N LEU A 60 2.20 -6.03 17.78
CA LEU A 60 2.43 -6.70 16.50
C LEU A 60 1.78 -5.88 15.39
N ILE A 61 2.48 -5.74 14.27
CA ILE A 61 1.94 -5.10 13.05
C ILE A 61 1.55 -6.22 12.09
N LEU A 62 0.25 -6.40 11.86
CA LEU A 62 -0.27 -7.46 11.00
C LEU A 62 -1.07 -6.85 9.84
N ALA A 63 -0.77 -7.23 8.59
CA ALA A 63 -1.54 -6.80 7.44
C ALA A 63 -2.79 -7.68 7.26
N HIS A 64 -3.97 -7.08 7.15
CA HIS A 64 -5.18 -7.80 6.77
C HIS A 64 -5.08 -8.18 5.30
N TYR A 65 -5.12 -9.47 4.99
CA TYR A 65 -4.74 -10.05 3.70
C TYR A 65 -5.90 -10.77 3.05
N MET A 66 -6.16 -10.43 1.77
CA MET A 66 -7.22 -11.01 0.95
C MET A 66 -6.64 -12.09 0.02
N PRO A 67 -6.80 -13.40 0.30
CA PRO A 67 -6.23 -14.50 -0.49
C PRO A 67 -7.16 -14.99 -1.62
N TRP A 68 -7.87 -14.10 -2.30
CA TRP A 68 -8.96 -14.44 -3.21
C TRP A 68 -8.73 -14.14 -4.70
N TYR A 69 -7.50 -13.73 -5.07
CA TYR A 69 -7.18 -13.41 -6.45
C TYR A 69 -6.79 -14.65 -7.24
N GLU A 70 -7.36 -14.80 -8.42
CA GLU A 70 -7.02 -15.86 -9.37
C GLU A 70 -6.64 -15.22 -10.70
N ALA A 71 -5.54 -15.71 -11.32
CA ALA A 71 -5.05 -15.24 -12.60
C ALA A 71 -4.25 -16.31 -13.35
N PRO A 72 -4.29 -16.32 -14.70
CA PRO A 72 -3.39 -17.15 -15.49
C PRO A 72 -1.90 -16.77 -15.26
N PRO A 73 -0.94 -17.72 -15.33
CA PRO A 73 -1.15 -19.12 -15.70
C PRO A 73 -1.44 -20.06 -14.53
N VAL A 74 -1.45 -19.56 -13.27
CA VAL A 74 -1.63 -20.39 -12.07
C VAL A 74 -3.06 -20.91 -12.00
N SER A 75 -4.06 -20.04 -12.12
CA SER A 75 -5.44 -20.43 -12.36
C SER A 75 -5.77 -20.42 -13.85
N GLU A 76 -6.81 -21.15 -14.26
CA GLU A 76 -7.21 -21.23 -15.68
C GLU A 76 -7.71 -19.90 -16.24
N GLN A 77 -8.29 -19.05 -15.36
CA GLN A 77 -8.89 -17.76 -15.72
C GLN A 77 -8.78 -16.77 -14.58
N TYR A 78 -9.04 -15.48 -14.89
CA TYR A 78 -9.16 -14.47 -13.85
C TYR A 78 -10.39 -14.71 -12.98
N GLY A 79 -10.21 -14.64 -11.65
CA GLY A 79 -11.25 -14.81 -10.65
C GLY A 79 -12.15 -13.59 -10.51
N PHE A 80 -13.25 -13.77 -9.74
CA PHE A 80 -14.28 -12.75 -9.55
C PHE A 80 -13.72 -11.40 -9.10
N HIS A 81 -12.75 -11.40 -8.19
CA HIS A 81 -12.22 -10.18 -7.57
C HIS A 81 -11.44 -9.29 -8.54
N TRP A 82 -10.91 -9.83 -9.68
CA TRP A 82 -10.32 -9.02 -10.72
C TRP A 82 -11.32 -8.41 -11.72
N HIS A 83 -12.56 -8.92 -11.80
CA HIS A 83 -13.54 -8.44 -12.78
C HIS A 83 -14.93 -8.09 -12.22
N GLN A 84 -15.24 -8.40 -10.96
CA GLN A 84 -16.50 -8.06 -10.27
C GLN A 84 -17.77 -8.41 -11.10
N GLY A 85 -17.80 -9.62 -11.67
CA GLY A 85 -18.94 -10.09 -12.46
C GLY A 85 -18.91 -9.74 -13.95
N GLY A 86 -17.87 -9.08 -14.46
CA GLY A 86 -17.42 -9.22 -15.86
C GLY A 86 -18.10 -8.42 -16.94
N SER A 87 -18.96 -7.39 -16.66
CA SER A 87 -19.52 -6.60 -17.76
C SER A 87 -18.79 -5.29 -18.07
N LYS A 88 -17.99 -4.78 -17.15
CA LYS A 88 -17.28 -3.50 -17.28
C LYS A 88 -15.77 -3.61 -17.16
N PHE A 89 -15.30 -4.64 -16.50
CA PHE A 89 -13.87 -4.93 -16.33
C PHE A 89 -13.60 -6.31 -16.89
N ASP A 90 -12.68 -6.38 -17.86
CA ASP A 90 -12.24 -7.62 -18.48
C ASP A 90 -10.71 -7.65 -18.46
N PRO A 91 -10.08 -8.40 -17.54
CA PRO A 91 -8.63 -8.46 -17.44
C PRO A 91 -7.90 -8.98 -18.67
N TYR A 92 -8.61 -9.62 -19.63
CA TYR A 92 -8.06 -9.99 -20.92
C TYR A 92 -8.00 -8.81 -21.91
N THR A 93 -8.68 -7.70 -21.60
CA THR A 93 -8.63 -6.49 -22.40
C THR A 93 -7.46 -5.61 -21.96
N THR A 94 -6.56 -5.31 -22.91
CA THR A 94 -5.45 -4.36 -22.68
C THR A 94 -5.94 -2.94 -22.93
N LEU A 95 -5.77 -2.07 -21.94
CA LEU A 95 -6.05 -0.64 -22.01
C LEU A 95 -5.01 0.09 -22.89
N ALA A 96 -5.30 1.34 -23.26
CA ALA A 96 -4.42 2.15 -24.11
C ALA A 96 -3.02 2.41 -23.50
N ASP A 97 -2.90 2.32 -22.17
CA ASP A 97 -1.65 2.46 -21.42
C ASP A 97 -0.92 1.11 -21.20
N GLY A 98 -1.40 0.03 -21.80
CA GLY A 98 -0.80 -1.31 -21.72
C GLY A 98 -1.24 -2.14 -20.51
N ARG A 99 -2.04 -1.60 -19.60
CA ARG A 99 -2.53 -2.32 -18.42
C ARG A 99 -3.72 -3.23 -18.76
N ALA A 100 -3.89 -4.30 -18.00
CA ALA A 100 -5.11 -5.08 -18.01
C ALA A 100 -6.28 -4.30 -17.40
N SER A 101 -7.49 -4.45 -17.94
CA SER A 101 -8.71 -3.80 -17.42
C SER A 101 -9.24 -4.56 -16.19
N ILE A 102 -8.78 -4.21 -15.01
CA ILE A 102 -9.17 -4.83 -13.73
C ILE A 102 -10.20 -4.01 -12.95
N ALA A 103 -10.97 -4.68 -12.11
CA ALA A 103 -11.96 -4.06 -11.23
C ALA A 103 -11.30 -3.45 -9.98
N SER A 104 -10.49 -2.43 -10.20
CA SER A 104 -9.82 -1.66 -9.14
C SER A 104 -9.55 -0.23 -9.58
N GLN A 105 -9.46 0.67 -8.60
CA GLN A 105 -8.96 2.04 -8.81
C GLN A 105 -7.43 2.08 -8.91
N TYR A 106 -6.74 1.03 -8.45
CA TYR A 106 -5.30 0.96 -8.31
C TYR A 106 -4.75 -0.27 -9.02
N TYR A 107 -3.52 -0.15 -9.53
CA TYR A 107 -2.92 -1.23 -10.31
C TYR A 107 -1.67 -1.77 -9.59
N PRO A 108 -1.63 -3.07 -9.23
CA PRO A 108 -0.49 -3.66 -8.55
C PRO A 108 0.77 -3.62 -9.42
N LEU A 109 1.95 -3.48 -8.80
CA LEU A 109 3.21 -3.43 -9.53
C LEU A 109 3.56 -4.74 -10.25
N THR A 110 3.02 -5.84 -9.76
CA THR A 110 3.13 -7.17 -10.38
C THR A 110 2.21 -7.35 -11.59
N GLY A 111 1.25 -6.42 -11.82
CA GLY A 111 0.05 -6.68 -12.60
C GLY A 111 -0.97 -7.52 -11.81
N PRO A 112 -2.14 -7.82 -12.39
CA PRO A 112 -3.11 -8.71 -11.75
C PRO A 112 -2.52 -10.11 -11.59
N TYR A 113 -2.55 -10.63 -10.38
CA TYR A 113 -1.85 -11.84 -9.95
C TYR A 113 -2.80 -12.92 -9.41
N ASP A 114 -2.23 -14.10 -9.20
CA ASP A 114 -2.88 -15.21 -8.51
C ASP A 114 -2.37 -15.29 -7.05
N SER A 115 -3.27 -15.43 -6.10
CA SER A 115 -2.94 -15.58 -4.67
C SER A 115 -2.30 -16.94 -4.33
N LYS A 116 -2.12 -17.82 -5.32
CA LYS A 116 -1.39 -19.10 -5.19
C LYS A 116 -0.03 -19.08 -5.90
N ASP A 117 0.36 -17.95 -6.54
CA ASP A 117 1.66 -17.82 -7.20
C ASP A 117 2.79 -17.64 -6.18
N PRO A 118 3.70 -18.62 -6.00
CA PRO A 118 4.77 -18.51 -5.02
C PRO A 118 5.67 -17.29 -5.22
N ALA A 119 5.91 -16.88 -6.48
CA ALA A 119 6.76 -15.72 -6.76
C ALA A 119 6.12 -14.41 -6.29
N VAL A 120 4.79 -14.28 -6.44
CA VAL A 120 4.02 -13.16 -5.89
C VAL A 120 4.04 -13.17 -4.37
N LEU A 121 3.83 -14.34 -3.77
CA LEU A 121 3.77 -14.48 -2.31
C LEU A 121 5.12 -14.19 -1.65
N GLU A 122 6.24 -14.63 -2.24
CA GLU A 122 7.58 -14.28 -1.76
C GLU A 122 7.87 -12.78 -1.90
N TYR A 123 7.46 -12.16 -3.01
CA TYR A 123 7.53 -10.71 -3.19
C TYR A 123 6.78 -9.96 -2.09
N GLN A 124 5.54 -10.36 -1.81
CA GLN A 124 4.71 -9.73 -0.77
C GLN A 124 5.30 -9.94 0.63
N ALA A 125 5.72 -11.16 0.96
CA ALA A 125 6.36 -11.47 2.25
C ALA A 125 7.67 -10.68 2.45
N ALA A 126 8.48 -10.52 1.41
CA ALA A 126 9.69 -9.72 1.45
C ALA A 126 9.39 -8.24 1.72
N LEU A 127 8.39 -7.67 1.05
CA LEU A 127 7.94 -6.30 1.32
C LEU A 127 7.44 -6.13 2.76
N MET A 128 6.68 -7.09 3.28
CA MET A 128 6.21 -7.09 4.67
C MET A 128 7.40 -7.08 5.63
N LYS A 129 8.36 -7.98 5.46
CA LYS A 129 9.58 -8.05 6.27
C LYS A 129 10.35 -6.73 6.25
N MET A 130 10.61 -6.20 5.06
CA MET A 130 11.39 -4.97 4.86
C MET A 130 10.67 -3.69 5.30
N SER A 131 9.34 -3.70 5.43
CA SER A 131 8.56 -2.57 5.96
C SER A 131 8.30 -2.67 7.47
N GLY A 132 8.72 -3.76 8.12
CA GLY A 132 8.51 -3.98 9.55
C GLY A 132 7.11 -4.48 9.90
N ILE A 133 6.39 -5.09 8.96
CA ILE A 133 5.17 -5.86 9.21
C ILE A 133 5.59 -7.23 9.76
N ASP A 134 4.97 -7.66 10.86
CA ASP A 134 5.31 -8.90 11.57
C ASP A 134 4.59 -10.12 11.00
N GLY A 135 3.54 -9.91 10.19
CA GLY A 135 2.75 -10.99 9.60
C GLY A 135 1.41 -10.53 9.05
N VAL A 136 0.47 -11.48 8.91
CA VAL A 136 -0.83 -11.22 8.30
C VAL A 136 -2.00 -11.70 9.14
N ILE A 137 -3.18 -11.13 8.88
CA ILE A 137 -4.48 -11.64 9.29
C ILE A 137 -5.21 -12.02 8.01
N PHE A 138 -5.45 -13.29 7.77
CA PHE A 138 -6.14 -13.75 6.57
C PHE A 138 -7.64 -13.52 6.68
N ASP A 139 -8.25 -12.91 5.69
CA ASP A 139 -9.68 -12.99 5.46
C ASP A 139 -10.01 -14.39 4.92
N TRP A 140 -10.75 -15.21 5.70
CA TRP A 140 -10.87 -16.63 5.45
C TRP A 140 -12.29 -17.16 5.67
N TYR A 141 -12.73 -18.02 4.75
CA TYR A 141 -14.11 -18.44 4.57
C TYR A 141 -14.39 -19.89 4.98
N GLY A 142 -13.40 -20.58 5.57
CA GLY A 142 -13.50 -22.00 5.91
C GLY A 142 -12.98 -22.91 4.81
N VAL A 143 -13.31 -24.21 4.88
CA VAL A 143 -12.72 -25.27 4.05
C VAL A 143 -13.66 -25.84 2.98
N ARG A 144 -14.90 -25.35 2.91
CA ARG A 144 -15.93 -25.89 2.01
C ARG A 144 -15.74 -25.48 0.56
N ASP A 145 -16.06 -26.42 -0.36
CA ASP A 145 -16.11 -26.15 -1.80
C ASP A 145 -17.44 -25.48 -2.15
N ALA A 146 -17.50 -24.17 -1.95
CA ALA A 146 -18.65 -23.33 -2.24
C ALA A 146 -18.16 -21.97 -2.75
N LEU A 147 -18.79 -21.42 -3.77
CA LEU A 147 -18.36 -20.16 -4.40
C LEU A 147 -16.86 -20.20 -4.75
N ASP A 148 -16.09 -19.25 -4.24
CA ASP A 148 -14.60 -19.19 -4.35
C ASP A 148 -13.88 -19.64 -3.06
N TYR A 149 -14.61 -20.10 -2.04
CA TYR A 149 -14.07 -20.38 -0.69
C TYR A 149 -12.97 -21.43 -0.67
N LYS A 150 -13.08 -22.45 -1.53
CA LYS A 150 -12.02 -23.45 -1.69
C LYS A 150 -10.74 -22.84 -2.23
N SER A 151 -10.83 -21.96 -3.23
CA SER A 151 -9.66 -21.25 -3.78
C SER A 151 -9.03 -20.34 -2.75
N VAL A 152 -9.83 -19.61 -1.97
CA VAL A 152 -9.39 -18.78 -0.84
C VAL A 152 -8.65 -19.62 0.20
N HIS A 153 -9.21 -20.79 0.55
CA HIS A 153 -8.55 -21.71 1.48
C HIS A 153 -7.21 -22.23 0.94
N GLU A 154 -7.16 -22.70 -0.31
CA GLU A 154 -5.94 -23.18 -0.94
C GLU A 154 -4.86 -22.09 -0.99
N ALA A 155 -5.22 -20.85 -1.37
CA ALA A 155 -4.31 -19.71 -1.40
C ALA A 155 -3.78 -19.37 0.00
N THR A 156 -4.65 -19.42 1.03
CA THR A 156 -4.25 -19.21 2.42
C THR A 156 -3.21 -20.24 2.87
N VAL A 157 -3.41 -21.51 2.55
CA VAL A 157 -2.46 -22.59 2.91
C VAL A 157 -1.10 -22.33 2.26
N VAL A 158 -1.06 -21.99 0.98
CA VAL A 158 0.21 -21.69 0.28
C VAL A 158 0.92 -20.49 0.92
N MET A 159 0.19 -19.42 1.24
CA MET A 159 0.79 -18.24 1.87
C MET A 159 1.28 -18.54 3.30
N VAL A 160 0.55 -19.35 4.08
CA VAL A 160 0.99 -19.78 5.40
C VAL A 160 2.36 -20.50 5.33
N ASP A 161 2.56 -21.37 4.34
CA ASP A 161 3.85 -22.05 4.17
C ASP A 161 5.00 -21.07 3.85
N ILE A 162 4.73 -20.05 3.04
CA ILE A 162 5.69 -18.96 2.77
C ILE A 162 5.99 -18.16 4.04
N LEU A 163 4.97 -17.78 4.80
CA LEU A 163 5.16 -17.02 6.05
C LEU A 163 5.99 -17.81 7.06
N LYS A 164 5.71 -19.11 7.22
CA LYS A 164 6.45 -20.01 8.11
C LYS A 164 7.92 -20.14 7.69
N LYS A 165 8.18 -20.32 6.40
CA LYS A 165 9.52 -20.37 5.83
C LYS A 165 10.35 -19.16 6.24
N TYR A 166 9.73 -18.00 6.38
CA TYR A 166 10.40 -16.74 6.62
C TYR A 166 10.18 -16.16 8.02
N GLY A 167 9.60 -16.93 8.92
CA GLY A 167 9.42 -16.54 10.32
C GLY A 167 8.41 -15.42 10.54
N LEU A 168 7.52 -15.16 9.57
CA LEU A 168 6.43 -14.21 9.71
C LEU A 168 5.24 -14.85 10.42
N LYS A 169 4.48 -14.02 11.15
CA LYS A 169 3.32 -14.47 11.93
C LYS A 169 2.06 -14.53 11.07
N PHE A 170 1.06 -15.29 11.52
CA PHE A 170 -0.26 -15.26 10.91
C PHE A 170 -1.39 -15.46 11.92
N ALA A 171 -2.55 -14.96 11.59
CA ALA A 171 -3.82 -15.16 12.27
C ALA A 171 -4.94 -15.23 11.24
N VAL A 172 -6.15 -15.54 11.67
CA VAL A 172 -7.33 -15.66 10.80
C VAL A 172 -8.37 -14.63 11.23
N CYS A 173 -8.97 -13.96 10.26
CA CYS A 173 -10.26 -13.30 10.37
C CYS A 173 -11.29 -14.20 9.68
N TYR A 174 -12.15 -14.82 10.45
CA TYR A 174 -13.22 -15.66 9.93
C TYR A 174 -14.41 -14.79 9.54
N GLU A 175 -15.05 -15.09 8.42
CA GLU A 175 -16.32 -14.46 8.05
C GLU A 175 -17.49 -15.41 8.30
N ASP A 176 -18.19 -15.26 9.41
CA ASP A 176 -19.32 -16.12 9.80
C ASP A 176 -20.50 -16.02 8.81
N GLN A 177 -20.65 -14.88 8.12
CA GLN A 177 -21.68 -14.68 7.09
C GLN A 177 -21.51 -15.60 5.87
N THR A 178 -20.33 -16.17 5.65
CA THR A 178 -20.10 -17.13 4.56
C THR A 178 -20.96 -18.37 4.70
N VAL A 179 -21.26 -18.78 5.93
CA VAL A 179 -22.20 -19.88 6.21
C VAL A 179 -23.61 -19.52 5.75
N LYS A 180 -24.06 -18.28 5.98
CA LYS A 180 -25.34 -17.79 5.46
C LYS A 180 -25.38 -17.83 3.94
N HIS A 181 -24.32 -17.38 3.29
CA HIS A 181 -24.21 -17.40 1.82
C HIS A 181 -24.25 -18.83 1.26
N MET A 182 -23.59 -19.78 1.93
CA MET A 182 -23.67 -21.20 1.56
C MET A 182 -25.10 -21.74 1.66
N ILE A 183 -25.87 -21.38 2.70
CA ILE A 183 -27.28 -21.77 2.87
C ILE A 183 -28.13 -21.13 1.78
N GLU A 184 -27.99 -19.84 1.53
CA GLU A 184 -28.75 -19.10 0.52
C GLU A 184 -28.44 -19.60 -0.91
N GLY A 185 -27.19 -20.00 -1.16
CA GLY A 185 -26.74 -20.61 -2.41
C GLY A 185 -27.10 -22.09 -2.55
N ALA A 186 -27.71 -22.71 -1.53
CA ALA A 186 -28.04 -24.14 -1.46
C ALA A 186 -26.81 -25.06 -1.60
N PHE A 187 -25.65 -24.63 -1.12
CA PHE A 187 -24.45 -25.46 -0.97
C PHE A 187 -24.52 -26.36 0.28
N ILE A 188 -25.22 -25.88 1.32
CA ILE A 188 -25.49 -26.63 2.55
C ILE A 188 -26.95 -26.41 2.98
N ASP A 189 -27.50 -27.34 3.78
CA ASP A 189 -28.76 -27.15 4.43
C ASP A 189 -28.65 -26.19 5.62
N LYS A 190 -29.73 -25.48 5.96
CA LYS A 190 -29.74 -24.56 7.10
C LYS A 190 -29.41 -25.25 8.43
N ALA A 191 -29.77 -26.50 8.58
CA ALA A 191 -29.49 -27.30 9.78
C ALA A 191 -27.98 -27.57 9.96
N ASP A 192 -27.19 -27.49 8.88
CA ASP A 192 -25.76 -27.79 8.89
C ASP A 192 -24.89 -26.54 9.17
N GLY A 193 -25.49 -25.38 9.42
CA GLY A 193 -24.76 -24.11 9.59
C GLY A 193 -23.70 -24.18 10.70
N ILE A 194 -24.10 -24.61 11.92
CA ILE A 194 -23.18 -24.72 13.06
C ILE A 194 -22.12 -25.80 12.80
N SER A 195 -22.52 -26.96 12.25
CA SER A 195 -21.54 -28.02 11.94
C SER A 195 -20.53 -27.62 10.89
N THR A 196 -20.91 -26.77 9.94
CA THR A 196 -20.03 -26.19 8.91
C THR A 196 -18.99 -25.24 9.53
N ALA A 197 -19.42 -24.34 10.42
CA ALA A 197 -18.49 -23.49 11.15
C ALA A 197 -17.57 -24.30 12.07
N LYS A 198 -18.13 -25.32 12.77
CA LYS A 198 -17.35 -26.23 13.62
C LYS A 198 -16.26 -26.98 12.83
N GLU A 199 -16.54 -27.41 11.61
CA GLU A 199 -15.56 -28.02 10.72
C GLU A 199 -14.38 -27.07 10.43
N ALA A 200 -14.67 -25.79 10.16
CA ALA A 200 -13.64 -24.79 9.93
C ALA A 200 -12.73 -24.59 11.16
N PHE A 201 -13.28 -24.48 12.36
CA PHE A 201 -12.49 -24.33 13.59
C PHE A 201 -11.74 -25.61 13.98
N THR A 202 -12.30 -26.78 13.73
CA THR A 202 -11.62 -28.06 13.92
C THR A 202 -10.41 -28.15 13.00
N TRP A 203 -10.57 -27.77 11.73
CA TRP A 203 -9.48 -27.76 10.78
C TRP A 203 -8.35 -26.79 11.19
N MET A 204 -8.69 -25.56 11.64
CA MET A 204 -7.70 -24.60 12.15
C MET A 204 -6.94 -25.16 13.37
N GLN A 205 -7.64 -25.84 14.28
CA GLN A 205 -7.00 -26.47 15.44
C GLN A 205 -6.00 -27.55 15.03
N GLU A 206 -6.36 -28.39 14.06
CA GLU A 206 -5.53 -29.48 13.61
C GLU A 206 -4.29 -29.03 12.84
N HIS A 207 -4.39 -27.90 12.11
CA HIS A 207 -3.35 -27.49 11.16
C HIS A 207 -2.59 -26.22 11.58
N TRP A 208 -3.23 -25.28 12.29
CA TRP A 208 -2.64 -23.97 12.52
C TRP A 208 -2.46 -23.56 13.99
N PHE A 209 -3.40 -23.82 14.88
CA PHE A 209 -3.37 -23.28 16.25
C PHE A 209 -2.15 -23.68 17.08
N ALA A 210 -1.57 -24.85 16.81
CA ALA A 210 -0.36 -25.31 17.49
C ALA A 210 0.92 -24.68 16.93
N ASP A 211 0.88 -24.12 15.71
CA ASP A 211 2.04 -23.55 15.03
C ASP A 211 2.66 -22.39 15.83
N GLU A 212 3.99 -22.31 15.85
CA GLU A 212 4.72 -21.25 16.57
C GLU A 212 4.58 -19.86 15.91
N ASN A 213 4.27 -19.83 14.62
CA ASN A 213 4.01 -18.60 13.88
C ASN A 213 2.56 -18.14 13.99
N TYR A 214 1.64 -18.99 14.47
CA TYR A 214 0.26 -18.55 14.72
C TYR A 214 0.22 -17.58 15.89
N VAL A 215 -0.40 -16.40 15.68
CA VAL A 215 -0.51 -15.38 16.73
C VAL A 215 -1.39 -15.86 17.87
N LYS A 216 -0.88 -15.70 19.11
CA LYS A 216 -1.61 -16.02 20.33
C LYS A 216 -1.68 -14.81 21.24
N LEU A 217 -2.86 -14.54 21.78
CA LEU A 217 -3.08 -13.56 22.85
C LEU A 217 -3.59 -14.29 24.09
N ASP A 218 -3.06 -13.94 25.24
CA ASP A 218 -3.38 -14.61 26.52
C ASP A 218 -3.25 -16.16 26.42
N GLY A 219 -2.24 -16.63 25.67
CA GLY A 219 -1.98 -18.06 25.44
C GLY A 219 -2.99 -18.78 24.54
N ARG A 220 -3.95 -18.07 23.97
CA ARG A 220 -5.02 -18.59 23.10
C ARG A 220 -4.80 -18.16 21.64
N PRO A 221 -5.11 -19.00 20.64
CA PRO A 221 -5.00 -18.62 19.23
C PRO A 221 -5.91 -17.44 18.92
N LEU A 222 -5.34 -16.40 18.29
CA LEU A 222 -6.08 -15.21 17.89
C LEU A 222 -7.00 -15.52 16.69
N VAL A 223 -8.29 -15.31 16.84
CA VAL A 223 -9.26 -15.37 15.74
C VAL A 223 -10.10 -14.09 15.76
N LEU A 224 -10.04 -13.34 14.67
CA LEU A 224 -10.96 -12.24 14.41
C LEU A 224 -12.21 -12.79 13.69
N ASP A 225 -13.32 -12.10 13.83
CA ASP A 225 -14.52 -12.34 13.05
C ASP A 225 -14.98 -11.04 12.41
N PHE A 226 -15.12 -11.03 11.08
CA PHE A 226 -15.68 -9.86 10.36
C PHE A 226 -17.19 -9.76 10.60
N GLY A 227 -17.53 -9.86 11.84
CA GLY A 227 -18.88 -9.99 12.35
C GLY A 227 -18.92 -9.89 13.89
N PRO A 228 -19.74 -10.71 14.52
CA PRO A 228 -20.69 -11.70 13.95
C PRO A 228 -21.81 -11.06 13.11
N GLN A 229 -22.10 -11.67 11.97
CA GLN A 229 -23.15 -11.25 11.08
C GLN A 229 -24.26 -12.32 10.96
N PHE A 230 -23.92 -13.58 11.20
CA PHE A 230 -24.83 -14.72 11.12
C PHE A 230 -25.00 -15.43 12.47
N PHE A 231 -23.92 -15.84 13.14
CA PHE A 231 -23.97 -16.44 14.47
C PHE A 231 -23.92 -15.35 15.56
N THR A 232 -25.05 -14.74 15.85
CA THR A 232 -25.10 -13.57 16.74
C THR A 232 -25.22 -13.91 18.22
N GLN A 233 -25.45 -15.19 18.58
CA GLN A 233 -25.65 -15.61 19.94
C GLN A 233 -24.40 -16.29 20.50
N LYS A 234 -24.06 -15.98 21.76
CA LYS A 234 -22.94 -16.62 22.45
C LYS A 234 -23.02 -18.15 22.45
N SER A 235 -24.22 -18.71 22.60
CA SER A 235 -24.44 -20.17 22.63
C SER A 235 -24.08 -20.85 21.32
N GLU A 236 -24.24 -20.17 20.18
CA GLU A 236 -23.86 -20.69 18.86
C GLU A 236 -22.33 -20.84 18.79
N TRP A 237 -21.59 -19.83 19.23
CA TRP A 237 -20.14 -19.88 19.29
C TRP A 237 -19.61 -20.89 20.31
N GLU A 238 -20.28 -21.02 21.47
CA GLU A 238 -19.93 -22.07 22.45
C GLU A 238 -20.10 -23.47 21.87
N GLU A 239 -21.09 -23.69 21.00
CA GLU A 239 -21.29 -24.95 20.29
C GLU A 239 -20.24 -25.16 19.18
N ILE A 240 -19.93 -24.10 18.41
CA ILE A 240 -18.89 -24.13 17.38
C ILE A 240 -17.53 -24.50 17.98
N TRP A 241 -17.19 -23.96 19.15
CA TRP A 241 -15.90 -24.23 19.82
C TRP A 241 -15.92 -25.37 20.85
N ALA A 242 -16.98 -26.17 20.90
CA ALA A 242 -17.13 -27.19 21.94
C ALA A 242 -15.93 -28.15 22.02
N ASP A 243 -15.36 -28.48 20.86
CA ASP A 243 -14.22 -29.42 20.75
C ASP A 243 -12.89 -28.70 20.48
N VAL A 244 -12.83 -27.36 20.52
CA VAL A 244 -11.62 -26.57 20.30
C VAL A 244 -10.93 -26.27 21.63
N ASN A 245 -9.64 -26.66 21.77
CA ASN A 245 -8.86 -26.46 22.98
C ASN A 245 -7.37 -26.11 22.68
N PRO A 246 -6.83 -24.95 23.15
CA PRO A 246 -7.58 -23.90 23.88
C PRO A 246 -8.61 -23.23 22.98
N LYS A 247 -9.67 -22.71 23.58
CA LYS A 247 -10.66 -21.88 22.86
C LYS A 247 -9.97 -20.65 22.25
N PRO A 248 -10.37 -20.20 21.06
CA PRO A 248 -9.81 -19.01 20.45
C PRO A 248 -9.90 -17.78 21.34
N PHE A 249 -8.91 -16.89 21.26
CA PHE A 249 -9.03 -15.51 21.69
C PHE A 249 -9.85 -14.79 20.60
N PHE A 250 -11.12 -14.55 20.92
CA PHE A 250 -12.11 -14.11 19.93
C PHE A 250 -12.24 -12.58 19.89
N VAL A 251 -12.12 -12.01 18.70
CA VAL A 251 -12.16 -10.55 18.48
C VAL A 251 -13.22 -10.22 17.46
N ASP A 252 -14.25 -9.47 17.89
CA ASP A 252 -15.34 -9.03 17.01
C ASP A 252 -15.05 -7.66 16.37
N ILE A 253 -15.83 -7.29 15.35
CA ILE A 253 -15.76 -5.95 14.74
C ILE A 253 -16.69 -4.98 15.47
N ASP A 254 -16.22 -3.75 15.76
CA ASP A 254 -17.01 -2.62 16.26
C ASP A 254 -17.86 -2.94 17.53
N ASN A 255 -17.37 -3.79 18.44
CA ASN A 255 -18.08 -4.23 19.66
C ASN A 255 -19.48 -4.82 19.38
N ARG A 256 -19.61 -5.64 18.37
CA ARG A 256 -20.91 -6.25 18.00
C ARG A 256 -21.45 -7.20 19.06
N THR A 257 -20.56 -7.76 19.88
CA THR A 257 -20.95 -8.71 20.93
C THR A 257 -20.59 -8.22 22.33
N ASN A 258 -21.14 -8.87 23.34
CA ASN A 258 -20.76 -8.68 24.75
C ASN A 258 -19.92 -9.85 25.29
N PHE A 259 -19.51 -10.78 24.44
CA PHE A 259 -18.78 -11.99 24.82
C PHE A 259 -17.43 -12.12 24.12
N ALA A 260 -17.10 -11.29 23.16
CA ALA A 260 -15.77 -11.23 22.58
C ALA A 260 -14.73 -10.76 23.61
N ASP A 261 -13.52 -11.31 23.52
CA ASP A 261 -12.39 -10.98 24.40
C ASP A 261 -11.86 -9.56 24.11
N ALA A 262 -11.89 -9.15 22.84
CA ALA A 262 -11.50 -7.83 22.37
C ALA A 262 -12.32 -7.43 21.14
N THR A 263 -12.00 -6.28 20.56
CA THR A 263 -12.64 -5.79 19.34
C THR A 263 -11.63 -5.13 18.43
N PHE A 264 -11.95 -5.02 17.14
CA PHE A 264 -11.24 -4.21 16.17
C PHE A 264 -12.23 -3.28 15.43
N ASN A 265 -11.70 -2.31 14.72
CA ASN A 265 -12.49 -1.43 13.86
C ASN A 265 -12.11 -1.58 12.39
N TRP A 266 -12.96 -1.09 11.50
CA TRP A 266 -12.77 -1.05 10.04
C TRP A 266 -12.96 0.37 9.53
N PRO A 267 -12.58 0.72 8.28
CA PRO A 267 -12.93 2.01 7.71
C PRO A 267 -14.44 2.30 7.87
N PRO A 268 -14.83 3.34 8.61
CA PRO A 268 -16.23 3.51 9.04
C PRO A 268 -17.08 4.16 7.94
N MET A 269 -17.17 3.50 6.78
CA MET A 269 -17.84 4.04 5.59
C MET A 269 -19.35 4.24 5.77
N HIS A 270 -19.98 3.56 6.74
CA HIS A 270 -21.34 3.83 7.16
C HIS A 270 -21.56 5.27 7.68
N LEU A 271 -20.50 5.99 8.01
CA LEU A 271 -20.53 7.40 8.40
C LEU A 271 -20.36 8.35 7.20
N SER A 272 -20.28 7.85 5.98
CA SER A 272 -20.18 8.68 4.77
C SER A 272 -21.43 9.56 4.62
N SER A 273 -21.23 10.77 4.12
CA SER A 273 -22.31 11.71 3.81
C SER A 273 -22.04 12.31 2.44
N GLY A 274 -23.02 12.25 1.54
CA GLY A 274 -22.83 12.67 0.16
C GLY A 274 -21.75 11.85 -0.57
N GLY A 275 -21.60 10.56 -0.21
CA GLY A 275 -20.60 9.67 -0.81
C GLY A 275 -19.17 9.86 -0.30
N ARG A 276 -18.96 10.66 0.77
CA ARG A 276 -17.61 10.91 1.30
C ARG A 276 -17.58 10.84 2.82
N LEU A 277 -16.54 10.24 3.37
CA LEU A 277 -16.20 10.31 4.79
C LEU A 277 -15.24 11.49 5.03
N ALA A 278 -15.72 12.49 5.75
CA ALA A 278 -14.92 13.68 6.06
C ALA A 278 -13.97 13.40 7.25
N ILE A 279 -12.75 13.96 7.21
CA ILE A 279 -11.73 13.77 8.25
C ILE A 279 -12.21 14.13 9.67
N PRO A 280 -12.95 15.24 9.91
CA PRO A 280 -13.44 15.52 11.28
C PRO A 280 -14.39 14.42 11.80
N ARG A 281 -15.16 13.78 10.92
CA ARG A 281 -16.06 12.68 11.30
C ARG A 281 -15.27 11.41 11.60
N LEU A 282 -14.22 11.15 10.81
CA LEU A 282 -13.27 10.06 11.08
C LEU A 282 -12.61 10.24 12.44
N VAL A 283 -12.09 11.44 12.76
CA VAL A 283 -11.47 11.74 14.07
C VAL A 283 -12.46 11.52 15.22
N SER A 284 -13.71 11.97 15.06
CA SER A 284 -14.75 11.74 16.06
C SER A 284 -15.02 10.26 16.30
N TYR A 285 -15.06 9.48 15.23
CA TYR A 285 -15.23 8.03 15.32
C TYR A 285 -14.04 7.36 16.04
N LEU A 286 -12.80 7.71 15.67
CA LEU A 286 -11.61 7.13 16.28
C LEU A 286 -11.54 7.44 17.80
N ASN A 287 -11.86 8.68 18.19
CA ASN A 287 -11.93 9.06 19.61
C ASN A 287 -13.00 8.24 20.36
N ASP A 288 -14.19 8.08 19.78
CA ASP A 288 -15.29 7.33 20.38
C ASP A 288 -14.96 5.83 20.47
N PHE A 289 -14.45 5.24 19.39
CA PHE A 289 -14.08 3.84 19.35
C PHE A 289 -13.01 3.51 20.39
N TYR A 290 -11.85 4.18 20.33
CA TYR A 290 -10.74 3.90 21.24
C TYR A 290 -11.05 4.31 22.68
N GLY A 291 -11.82 5.37 22.89
CA GLY A 291 -12.28 5.78 24.22
C GLY A 291 -13.09 4.69 24.95
N LYS A 292 -13.93 3.97 24.21
CA LYS A 292 -14.69 2.82 24.74
C LYS A 292 -13.83 1.63 25.12
N GLN A 293 -12.61 1.54 24.57
CA GLN A 293 -11.69 0.43 24.82
C GLN A 293 -10.69 0.71 25.97
N ASN A 294 -10.69 1.89 26.57
CA ASN A 294 -9.69 2.25 27.61
C ASN A 294 -9.65 1.31 28.81
N ALA A 295 -10.78 0.73 29.20
CA ALA A 295 -10.89 -0.22 30.32
C ALA A 295 -10.66 -1.69 29.91
N LYS A 296 -10.50 -1.98 28.62
CA LYS A 296 -10.29 -3.35 28.13
C LYS A 296 -8.82 -3.72 28.23
N PRO A 297 -8.48 -4.95 28.68
CA PRO A 297 -7.08 -5.41 28.79
C PRO A 297 -6.42 -5.70 27.45
N PHE A 298 -7.21 -5.95 26.40
CA PHE A 298 -6.74 -6.28 25.05
C PHE A 298 -7.46 -5.44 23.99
N LEU A 299 -6.74 -5.17 22.90
CA LEU A 299 -7.26 -4.39 21.77
C LEU A 299 -6.52 -4.77 20.48
N VAL A 300 -7.25 -4.89 19.40
CA VAL A 300 -6.73 -4.85 18.04
C VAL A 300 -7.04 -3.47 17.45
N GLY A 301 -6.03 -2.62 17.30
CA GLY A 301 -6.16 -1.32 16.65
C GLY A 301 -6.10 -1.48 15.14
N THR A 302 -6.60 -0.48 14.40
CA THR A 302 -6.63 -0.54 12.93
C THR A 302 -6.09 0.74 12.32
N ALA A 303 -5.18 0.58 11.35
CA ALA A 303 -4.68 1.64 10.49
C ALA A 303 -5.09 1.37 9.04
N PHE A 304 -5.62 2.39 8.34
CA PHE A 304 -6.05 2.27 6.96
C PHE A 304 -5.69 3.53 6.15
N PRO A 305 -5.25 3.38 4.86
CA PRO A 305 -4.74 4.49 4.08
C PRO A 305 -5.83 5.35 3.46
N GLU A 306 -6.93 4.74 3.05
CA GLU A 306 -8.03 5.32 2.31
C GLU A 306 -9.19 4.32 2.19
N PHE A 307 -10.24 4.72 1.52
CA PHE A 307 -11.29 3.84 1.00
C PHE A 307 -11.77 4.40 -0.33
N HIS A 308 -11.68 3.62 -1.39
CA HIS A 308 -12.08 4.04 -2.73
C HIS A 308 -12.56 2.84 -3.54
N ASP A 309 -13.78 2.40 -3.27
CA ASP A 309 -14.32 1.19 -3.87
C ASP A 309 -14.58 1.31 -5.38
N ILE A 310 -14.58 0.15 -6.04
CA ILE A 310 -14.89 0.02 -7.46
C ILE A 310 -16.36 -0.35 -7.71
N TYR A 311 -17.15 -0.59 -6.67
CA TYR A 311 -18.45 -1.25 -6.76
C TYR A 311 -19.46 -0.52 -7.62
N ALA A 312 -19.54 0.83 -7.53
CA ALA A 312 -20.46 1.60 -8.39
C ALA A 312 -20.06 1.49 -9.88
N GLN A 313 -18.77 1.45 -10.17
CA GLN A 313 -18.28 1.28 -11.54
C GLN A 313 -18.52 -0.14 -12.06
N ALA A 314 -18.50 -1.14 -11.17
CA ALA A 314 -18.85 -2.52 -11.49
C ALA A 314 -20.37 -2.76 -11.61
N GLY A 315 -21.20 -1.76 -11.28
CA GLY A 315 -22.67 -1.85 -11.39
C GLY A 315 -23.38 -2.13 -10.06
N GLY A 316 -22.64 -2.14 -8.95
CA GLY A 316 -23.16 -2.25 -7.58
C GLY A 316 -23.38 -0.88 -6.92
N THR A 317 -23.35 -0.86 -5.60
CA THR A 317 -23.49 0.35 -4.79
C THR A 317 -22.19 0.63 -4.07
N SER A 318 -21.64 1.85 -4.23
CA SER A 318 -20.45 2.29 -3.49
C SER A 318 -20.78 2.57 -2.03
N TYR A 319 -19.88 2.22 -1.12
CA TYR A 319 -19.91 2.60 0.29
C TYR A 319 -19.40 4.02 0.54
N GLY A 320 -18.81 4.65 -0.47
CA GLY A 320 -18.32 6.02 -0.40
C GLY A 320 -16.81 6.12 -0.61
N PHE A 321 -16.26 7.26 -0.22
CA PHE A 321 -14.88 7.64 -0.46
C PHE A 321 -14.25 8.24 0.80
N LEU A 322 -13.10 7.73 1.20
CA LEU A 322 -12.19 8.33 2.17
C LEU A 322 -10.87 8.63 1.46
N ASP A 323 -10.47 9.88 1.46
CA ASP A 323 -9.32 10.38 0.69
C ASP A 323 -8.00 9.87 1.26
N TYR A 324 -7.10 9.42 0.39
CA TYR A 324 -5.72 9.07 0.72
C TYR A 324 -4.91 10.23 1.30
N SER A 325 -5.14 11.43 0.76
CA SER A 325 -4.51 12.70 1.17
C SER A 325 -2.97 12.63 1.26
N GLY A 326 -2.33 11.99 0.25
CA GLY A 326 -0.88 11.84 0.20
C GLY A 326 -0.29 10.99 1.33
N GLY A 327 -1.06 10.02 1.85
CA GLY A 327 -0.67 9.16 2.97
C GLY A 327 -1.03 9.71 4.36
N GLU A 328 -1.55 10.93 4.45
CA GLU A 328 -1.88 11.54 5.74
C GLU A 328 -3.03 10.82 6.47
N THR A 329 -3.98 10.24 5.72
CA THR A 329 -5.04 9.40 6.30
C THR A 329 -4.47 8.16 6.98
N PHE A 330 -3.49 7.49 6.35
CA PHE A 330 -2.82 6.34 6.96
C PHE A 330 -2.08 6.71 8.24
N LYS A 331 -1.31 7.80 8.22
CA LYS A 331 -0.60 8.30 9.39
C LYS A 331 -1.56 8.65 10.54
N LEU A 332 -2.68 9.32 10.23
CA LEU A 332 -3.69 9.69 11.24
C LEU A 332 -4.31 8.47 11.91
N THR A 333 -4.69 7.46 11.12
CA THR A 333 -5.33 6.25 11.65
C THR A 333 -4.34 5.36 12.40
N TYR A 334 -3.09 5.30 11.94
CA TYR A 334 -2.01 4.62 12.65
C TYR A 334 -1.69 5.29 13.99
N ASP A 335 -1.53 6.63 14.00
CA ASP A 335 -1.28 7.41 15.23
C ASP A 335 -2.41 7.21 16.26
N ALA A 336 -3.66 7.16 15.79
CA ALA A 336 -4.81 6.90 16.65
C ALA A 336 -4.77 5.48 17.26
N ALA A 337 -4.45 4.48 16.45
CA ALA A 337 -4.31 3.11 16.92
C ALA A 337 -3.14 2.99 17.94
N GLU A 338 -1.99 3.57 17.63
CA GLU A 338 -0.80 3.53 18.50
C GLU A 338 -1.05 4.18 19.87
N GLN A 339 -1.71 5.36 19.91
CA GLN A 339 -2.06 6.04 21.16
C GLN A 339 -2.95 5.18 22.07
N ALA A 340 -3.76 4.29 21.50
CA ALA A 340 -4.60 3.36 22.26
C ALA A 340 -3.83 2.18 22.87
N ARG A 341 -2.51 2.03 22.63
CA ARG A 341 -1.65 0.93 23.11
C ARG A 341 -2.26 -0.46 22.84
N PRO A 342 -2.50 -0.83 21.60
CA PRO A 342 -3.09 -2.13 21.26
C PRO A 342 -2.07 -3.26 21.37
N ASP A 343 -2.56 -4.50 21.44
CA ASP A 343 -1.72 -5.71 21.32
C ASP A 343 -1.30 -5.96 19.87
N VAL A 344 -2.18 -5.61 18.94
CA VAL A 344 -2.00 -5.73 17.50
C VAL A 344 -2.46 -4.43 16.85
N ILE A 345 -1.69 -3.90 15.90
CA ILE A 345 -2.18 -2.95 14.91
C ILE A 345 -2.37 -3.71 13.61
N GLN A 346 -3.62 -3.91 13.20
CA GLN A 346 -3.88 -4.42 11.86
C GLN A 346 -3.80 -3.27 10.84
N VAL A 347 -3.14 -3.53 9.73
CA VAL A 347 -3.11 -2.65 8.57
C VAL A 347 -4.18 -3.11 7.59
N THR A 348 -5.18 -2.30 7.38
CA THR A 348 -6.35 -2.62 6.57
C THR A 348 -6.32 -1.84 5.26
N THR A 349 -6.02 -2.52 4.17
CA THR A 349 -5.66 -3.92 3.97
C THR A 349 -4.31 -4.03 3.26
N TRP A 350 -3.75 -5.25 3.18
CA TRP A 350 -2.64 -5.46 2.26
C TRP A 350 -3.09 -5.22 0.82
N ASN A 351 -4.16 -5.88 0.39
CA ASN A 351 -4.50 -6.02 -1.02
C ASN A 351 -6.01 -6.06 -1.35
N ASP A 352 -6.89 -5.38 -0.60
CA ASP A 352 -8.28 -5.26 -1.04
C ASP A 352 -8.42 -4.22 -2.16
N TYR A 353 -8.24 -4.68 -3.40
CA TYR A 353 -8.37 -3.86 -4.60
C TYR A 353 -9.82 -3.47 -4.90
N GLY A 354 -10.80 -4.22 -4.40
CA GLY A 354 -12.23 -3.93 -4.53
C GLY A 354 -12.65 -2.71 -3.73
N GLU A 355 -12.16 -2.60 -2.49
CA GLU A 355 -12.42 -1.46 -1.60
C GLU A 355 -11.38 -0.34 -1.71
N GLY A 356 -10.22 -0.62 -2.29
CA GLY A 356 -9.13 0.34 -2.46
C GLY A 356 -8.47 0.76 -1.15
N THR A 357 -8.52 -0.10 -0.13
CA THR A 357 -7.86 0.11 1.19
C THR A 357 -6.41 -0.39 1.22
N ILE A 358 -5.74 -0.45 0.10
CA ILE A 358 -4.49 -1.19 -0.11
C ILE A 358 -3.25 -0.45 0.39
N VAL A 359 -2.29 -1.23 0.94
CA VAL A 359 -0.92 -0.77 1.24
C VAL A 359 0.13 -1.47 0.39
N GLU A 360 -0.22 -2.58 -0.29
CA GLU A 360 0.62 -3.18 -1.32
C GLU A 360 1.00 -2.12 -2.36
N PRO A 361 2.28 -2.03 -2.80
CA PRO A 361 2.69 -1.00 -3.74
C PRO A 361 1.94 -1.07 -5.06
N THR A 362 1.43 0.08 -5.51
CA THR A 362 0.71 0.24 -6.77
C THR A 362 1.34 1.34 -7.62
N ILE A 363 0.96 1.39 -8.90
CA ILE A 363 1.42 2.45 -9.80
C ILE A 363 1.01 3.83 -9.26
N GLU A 364 -0.20 3.94 -8.67
CA GLU A 364 -0.79 5.21 -8.24
C GLU A 364 -0.27 5.68 -6.87
N ARG A 365 0.12 4.75 -5.97
CA ARG A 365 0.49 5.06 -4.57
C ARG A 365 1.97 4.82 -4.27
N GLY A 366 2.67 4.05 -5.11
CA GLY A 366 4.06 3.67 -4.85
C GLY A 366 4.20 2.93 -3.52
N TYR A 367 5.24 3.23 -2.78
CA TYR A 367 5.60 2.57 -1.52
C TYR A 367 5.24 3.39 -0.26
N THR A 368 4.52 4.49 -0.38
CA THR A 368 4.33 5.49 0.69
C THR A 368 3.87 4.90 2.01
N SER A 369 2.91 3.97 2.00
CA SER A 369 2.41 3.33 3.23
C SER A 369 3.47 2.44 3.88
N LEU A 370 4.22 1.68 3.07
CA LEU A 370 5.29 0.80 3.56
C LEU A 370 6.49 1.59 4.09
N GLU A 371 6.85 2.70 3.45
CA GLU A 371 7.88 3.61 3.92
C GLU A 371 7.53 4.19 5.29
N TYR A 372 6.26 4.57 5.49
CA TYR A 372 5.80 5.04 6.79
C TYR A 372 5.86 3.95 7.87
N LEU A 373 5.43 2.72 7.56
CA LEU A 373 5.56 1.59 8.50
C LEU A 373 7.02 1.31 8.87
N GLN A 374 7.91 1.39 7.88
CA GLN A 374 9.35 1.25 8.08
C GLN A 374 9.91 2.33 9.03
N ASP A 375 9.48 3.59 8.86
CA ASP A 375 9.84 4.67 9.76
C ASP A 375 9.34 4.43 11.19
N MET A 376 8.12 3.89 11.34
CA MET A 376 7.58 3.53 12.65
C MET A 376 8.34 2.35 13.26
N ARG A 377 8.72 1.35 12.47
CA ARG A 377 9.56 0.24 12.93
C ARG A 377 10.91 0.75 13.44
N LYS A 378 11.60 1.60 12.69
CA LYS A 378 12.90 2.17 13.09
C LYS A 378 12.85 2.99 14.37
N LYS A 379 11.74 3.67 14.66
CA LYS A 379 11.57 4.38 15.93
C LYS A 379 11.50 3.43 17.13
N ARG A 380 11.00 2.22 16.93
CA ARG A 380 10.82 1.20 17.96
C ARG A 380 12.00 0.24 18.06
N ASP A 381 12.65 0.00 16.93
CA ASP A 381 13.77 -0.92 16.76
C ASP A 381 14.89 -0.18 16.00
N PRO A 382 15.83 0.45 16.72
CA PRO A 382 16.96 1.16 16.11
C PRO A 382 17.89 0.26 15.28
N ASP A 383 17.87 -1.06 15.50
CA ASP A 383 18.68 -2.03 14.78
C ASP A 383 18.01 -2.48 13.47
N PHE A 384 16.80 -2.03 13.20
CA PHE A 384 16.12 -2.32 11.94
C PHE A 384 16.83 -1.67 10.76
N ALA A 385 17.53 -2.49 9.95
CA ALA A 385 18.55 -2.04 9.02
C ALA A 385 18.02 -1.66 7.61
N PHE A 386 16.84 -2.15 7.20
CA PHE A 386 16.30 -1.87 5.87
C PHE A 386 15.95 -0.38 5.69
N SER A 387 16.25 0.15 4.52
CA SER A 387 15.92 1.53 4.12
C SER A 387 14.73 1.54 3.15
N TYR A 388 14.13 2.73 2.94
CA TYR A 388 13.08 2.90 1.95
C TYR A 388 13.52 2.49 0.52
N MET A 389 14.83 2.61 0.22
CA MET A 389 15.39 2.16 -1.05
C MET A 389 15.29 0.65 -1.22
N ASP A 390 15.49 -0.11 -0.16
CA ASP A 390 15.49 -1.57 -0.20
C ASP A 390 14.10 -2.14 -0.54
N LEU A 391 13.03 -1.39 -0.24
CA LEU A 391 11.65 -1.78 -0.59
C LEU A 391 11.43 -1.96 -2.11
N ARG A 392 12.34 -1.46 -2.95
CA ARG A 392 12.26 -1.59 -4.41
C ARG A 392 12.88 -2.90 -4.92
N ILE A 393 13.67 -3.58 -4.09
CA ILE A 393 14.33 -4.83 -4.46
C ILE A 393 13.32 -5.96 -4.75
N PRO A 394 12.30 -6.22 -3.91
CA PRO A 394 11.41 -7.35 -4.11
C PRO A 394 10.71 -7.40 -5.48
N ILE A 395 10.38 -6.26 -6.09
CA ILE A 395 9.75 -6.26 -7.43
C ILE A 395 10.72 -6.76 -8.53
N GLU A 396 12.00 -6.47 -8.40
CA GLU A 396 13.00 -6.98 -9.34
C GLU A 396 13.29 -8.46 -9.11
N LEU A 397 13.26 -8.92 -7.85
CA LEU A 397 13.35 -10.35 -7.53
C LEU A 397 12.16 -11.13 -8.10
N TYR A 398 10.93 -10.59 -7.95
CA TYR A 398 9.73 -11.17 -8.56
C TYR A 398 9.88 -11.32 -10.07
N ARG A 399 10.37 -10.30 -10.76
CA ARG A 399 10.61 -10.34 -12.21
C ARG A 399 11.66 -11.37 -12.59
N ALA A 400 12.71 -11.51 -11.79
CA ALA A 400 13.74 -12.52 -11.99
C ALA A 400 13.19 -13.93 -11.77
N ALA A 401 12.42 -14.15 -10.70
CA ALA A 401 11.81 -15.44 -10.36
C ALA A 401 10.78 -15.87 -11.40
N SER A 402 9.97 -14.94 -11.92
CA SER A 402 8.97 -15.19 -12.97
C SER A 402 9.58 -15.32 -14.38
N GLY A 403 10.85 -15.02 -14.55
CA GLY A 403 11.58 -15.11 -15.82
C GLY A 403 11.93 -16.55 -16.22
N THR A 404 12.69 -16.69 -17.32
CA THR A 404 13.15 -18.00 -17.84
C THR A 404 14.65 -18.25 -17.56
N ASP A 405 15.36 -17.32 -16.93
CA ASP A 405 16.79 -17.39 -16.65
C ASP A 405 17.03 -18.04 -15.27
N ASP A 406 17.48 -19.30 -15.28
CA ASP A 406 17.70 -20.06 -14.05
C ASP A 406 18.78 -19.46 -13.14
N ALA A 407 19.80 -18.80 -13.70
CA ALA A 407 20.82 -18.14 -12.89
C ALA A 407 20.24 -16.93 -12.13
N LYS A 408 19.36 -16.17 -12.75
CA LYS A 408 18.66 -15.06 -12.09
C LYS A 408 17.68 -15.53 -11.04
N LYS A 409 17.01 -16.67 -11.25
CA LYS A 409 16.13 -17.28 -10.24
C LYS A 409 16.93 -17.66 -9.01
N GLN A 410 18.05 -18.35 -9.17
CA GLN A 410 18.92 -18.72 -8.05
C GLN A 410 19.43 -17.48 -7.29
N GLN A 411 19.86 -16.44 -8.01
CA GLN A 411 20.28 -15.19 -7.38
C GLN A 411 19.14 -14.53 -6.59
N ALA A 412 17.90 -14.56 -7.12
CA ALA A 412 16.74 -14.04 -6.41
C ALA A 412 16.48 -14.82 -5.11
N GLU A 413 16.57 -16.15 -5.13
CA GLU A 413 16.43 -17.01 -3.94
C GLU A 413 17.46 -16.67 -2.85
N GLU A 414 18.73 -16.44 -3.24
CA GLU A 414 19.80 -16.06 -2.30
C GLU A 414 19.52 -14.69 -1.66
N ILE A 415 19.01 -13.72 -2.44
CA ILE A 415 18.66 -12.40 -1.94
C ILE A 415 17.42 -12.48 -1.03
N TYR A 416 16.40 -13.25 -1.39
CA TYR A 416 15.24 -13.48 -0.52
C TYR A 416 15.68 -14.06 0.82
N ALA A 417 16.57 -15.07 0.85
CA ALA A 417 17.09 -15.64 2.09
C ALA A 417 17.71 -14.53 2.97
N ALA A 418 18.57 -13.68 2.43
CA ALA A 418 19.18 -12.57 3.18
C ALA A 418 18.14 -11.53 3.66
N ILE A 419 17.07 -11.26 2.90
CA ILE A 419 15.96 -10.38 3.33
C ILE A 419 15.30 -10.96 4.58
N PHE A 420 15.02 -12.26 4.57
CA PHE A 420 14.32 -12.90 5.68
C PHE A 420 15.19 -13.10 6.92
N ASP A 421 16.52 -13.19 6.74
CA ASP A 421 17.50 -13.14 7.83
C ASP A 421 17.64 -11.73 8.43
N GLY A 422 17.10 -10.71 7.76
CA GLY A 422 17.20 -9.30 8.19
C GLY A 422 18.55 -8.66 7.89
N ASP A 423 19.38 -9.31 7.07
CA ASP A 423 20.74 -8.86 6.74
C ASP A 423 20.73 -7.88 5.54
N ALA A 424 20.43 -6.62 5.83
CA ALA A 424 20.36 -5.58 4.81
C ALA A 424 21.68 -5.36 4.07
N GLU A 425 22.84 -5.57 4.73
CA GLU A 425 24.16 -5.42 4.10
C GLU A 425 24.37 -6.51 3.04
N THR A 426 24.08 -7.77 3.38
CA THR A 426 24.15 -8.89 2.44
C THR A 426 23.16 -8.71 1.29
N VAL A 427 21.92 -8.27 1.56
CA VAL A 427 20.94 -7.95 0.51
C VAL A 427 21.49 -6.95 -0.48
N GLN A 428 22.04 -5.83 -0.02
CA GLN A 428 22.59 -4.78 -0.89
C GLN A 428 23.81 -5.27 -1.69
N ASN A 429 24.68 -6.09 -1.07
CA ASN A 429 25.85 -6.65 -1.73
C ASN A 429 25.49 -7.66 -2.82
N LEU A 430 24.57 -8.59 -2.53
CA LEU A 430 24.07 -9.58 -3.49
C LEU A 430 23.31 -8.91 -4.63
N THR A 431 22.45 -7.95 -4.36
CA THR A 431 21.68 -7.19 -5.35
C THR A 431 22.61 -6.46 -6.32
N ARG A 432 23.66 -5.81 -5.79
CA ARG A 432 24.70 -5.16 -6.61
C ARG A 432 25.47 -6.16 -7.46
N SER A 433 25.85 -7.31 -6.90
CA SER A 433 26.60 -8.36 -7.59
C SER A 433 25.77 -9.03 -8.69
N ALA A 434 24.48 -9.16 -8.48
CA ALA A 434 23.54 -9.70 -9.48
C ALA A 434 23.28 -8.71 -10.63
N GLY A 435 23.80 -7.47 -10.55
CA GLY A 435 23.51 -6.42 -11.52
C GLY A 435 22.01 -6.07 -11.56
N ILE A 436 21.30 -6.37 -10.48
CA ILE A 436 19.95 -5.85 -10.27
C ILE A 436 20.14 -4.37 -10.05
N ASP A 437 19.98 -3.63 -11.14
CA ASP A 437 19.94 -2.18 -11.08
C ASP A 437 18.74 -1.83 -10.20
N TYR A 438 18.94 -0.97 -9.23
CA TYR A 438 17.86 -0.28 -8.52
C TYR A 438 17.13 0.63 -9.50
N ASP A 439 16.70 0.05 -10.63
CA ASP A 439 15.89 0.74 -11.62
C ASP A 439 14.47 0.78 -11.11
N PHE A 440 14.15 1.86 -10.45
CA PHE A 440 12.91 2.18 -9.78
C PHE A 440 11.74 2.42 -10.72
N SER A 441 11.84 2.06 -11.99
CA SER A 441 10.71 2.01 -12.88
C SER A 441 9.84 0.81 -12.51
N VAL A 442 8.89 1.08 -11.65
CA VAL A 442 7.99 0.12 -11.00
C VAL A 442 7.03 -0.58 -11.95
N HIS A 443 6.92 -0.14 -13.19
CA HIS A 443 6.03 -0.73 -14.19
C HIS A 443 6.69 -0.68 -15.58
N PRO A 444 6.46 -1.68 -16.47
CA PRO A 444 6.99 -1.69 -17.83
C PRO A 444 6.75 -0.39 -18.61
N ILE A 445 5.56 0.22 -18.46
CA ILE A 445 5.24 1.51 -19.09
C ILE A 445 6.14 2.63 -18.59
N LEU A 446 6.45 2.68 -17.28
CA LEU A 446 7.37 3.66 -16.71
C LEU A 446 8.81 3.38 -17.13
N ARG A 447 9.19 2.10 -17.28
CA ARG A 447 10.49 1.69 -17.81
C ARG A 447 10.66 2.13 -19.25
N ASP A 448 9.68 1.86 -20.12
CA ASP A 448 9.69 2.25 -21.53
C ASP A 448 9.76 3.77 -21.69
N ALA A 449 9.03 4.51 -20.85
CA ALA A 449 9.08 5.97 -20.82
C ALA A 449 10.43 6.48 -20.32
N LYS A 450 11.03 5.84 -19.32
CA LYS A 450 12.39 6.15 -18.83
C LYS A 450 13.43 5.87 -19.90
N GLU A 451 13.37 4.73 -20.59
CA GLU A 451 14.28 4.40 -21.69
C GLU A 451 14.14 5.41 -22.85
N SER A 452 12.94 5.84 -23.17
CA SER A 452 12.70 6.87 -24.17
C SER A 452 13.28 8.22 -23.74
N ALA A 453 13.04 8.63 -22.48
CA ALA A 453 13.61 9.83 -21.91
C ALA A 453 15.15 9.78 -21.90
N GLN A 454 15.74 8.64 -21.54
CA GLN A 454 17.18 8.44 -21.56
C GLN A 454 17.77 8.52 -22.98
N LYS A 455 17.07 7.98 -23.98
CA LYS A 455 17.50 8.10 -25.40
C LYS A 455 17.48 9.54 -25.89
N GLU A 456 16.47 10.32 -25.52
CA GLU A 456 16.39 11.73 -25.89
C GLU A 456 17.40 12.59 -25.14
N ILE A 457 17.63 12.31 -23.85
CA ILE A 457 18.70 12.94 -23.08
C ILE A 457 20.07 12.55 -23.63
N ALA A 458 20.27 11.30 -24.01
CA ALA A 458 21.52 10.81 -24.61
C ALA A 458 21.84 11.47 -25.96
N ALA A 459 20.85 11.99 -26.69
CA ALA A 459 21.10 12.82 -27.87
C ALA A 459 21.75 14.17 -27.53
N VAL A 460 21.56 14.65 -26.29
CA VAL A 460 22.12 15.92 -25.77
C VAL A 460 23.22 15.65 -24.75
N PHE A 461 23.10 14.56 -23.98
CA PHE A 461 24.02 14.16 -22.92
C PHE A 461 23.98 12.64 -22.73
N ASP A 462 25.13 11.97 -22.88
CA ASP A 462 25.28 10.53 -22.62
C ASP A 462 25.71 10.30 -21.16
N PRO A 463 24.86 9.72 -20.30
CA PRO A 463 25.20 9.37 -18.92
C PRO A 463 26.01 8.07 -18.82
N ALA A 464 26.20 7.31 -19.90
CA ALA A 464 26.82 5.98 -19.86
C ALA A 464 28.23 6.04 -19.23
N GLY A 465 28.43 5.24 -18.20
CA GLY A 465 29.68 5.19 -17.44
C GLY A 465 29.92 6.36 -16.50
N LYS A 466 28.96 7.31 -16.36
CA LYS A 466 29.08 8.45 -15.44
C LYS A 466 28.24 8.21 -14.19
N ARG A 467 28.83 8.60 -13.05
CA ARG A 467 28.14 8.47 -11.75
C ARG A 467 27.20 9.66 -11.53
N ASN A 468 25.96 9.39 -11.16
CA ASN A 468 25.05 10.42 -10.63
C ASN A 468 25.53 10.85 -9.23
N LEU A 469 26.03 12.08 -9.12
CA LEU A 469 26.56 12.63 -7.87
C LEU A 469 25.48 13.01 -6.86
N ALA A 470 24.22 13.21 -7.32
CA ALA A 470 23.10 13.61 -6.49
C ALA A 470 22.34 12.43 -5.88
N LEU A 471 22.52 11.20 -6.40
CA LEU A 471 21.75 10.04 -5.96
C LEU A 471 21.92 9.77 -4.45
N GLY A 472 20.80 9.72 -3.72
CA GLY A 472 20.75 9.48 -2.29
C GLY A 472 21.40 10.57 -1.42
N ARG A 473 21.61 11.78 -1.96
CA ARG A 473 22.27 12.88 -1.26
C ARG A 473 21.30 13.68 -0.37
N PRO A 474 21.82 14.34 0.69
CA PRO A 474 21.01 15.21 1.52
C PRO A 474 20.38 16.35 0.70
N VAL A 475 19.09 16.57 0.90
CA VAL A 475 18.33 17.62 0.22
C VAL A 475 17.68 18.54 1.23
N VAL A 476 17.76 19.85 0.97
CA VAL A 476 17.01 20.88 1.68
C VAL A 476 16.07 21.56 0.70
N VAL A 477 14.81 21.72 1.08
CA VAL A 477 13.78 22.39 0.29
C VAL A 477 13.14 23.54 1.05
N SER A 478 12.73 24.60 0.35
CA SER A 478 12.05 25.75 0.97
C SER A 478 10.65 25.40 1.51
N SER A 479 10.00 24.45 0.88
CA SER A 479 8.67 23.96 1.26
C SER A 479 8.37 22.63 0.58
N ARG A 480 7.34 21.94 1.08
CA ARG A 480 6.77 20.77 0.44
C ARG A 480 5.27 20.70 0.65
N ILE A 481 4.59 19.98 -0.22
CA ILE A 481 3.19 19.59 -0.04
C ILE A 481 3.14 18.11 0.32
N TYR A 482 2.34 17.75 1.32
CA TYR A 482 2.21 16.37 1.82
C TYR A 482 3.57 15.73 2.18
N ASP A 483 3.75 14.47 1.81
CA ASP A 483 4.99 13.71 1.93
C ASP A 483 5.88 13.76 0.66
N PHE A 484 5.61 14.69 -0.27
CA PHE A 484 6.45 14.92 -1.45
C PHE A 484 7.75 15.62 -1.05
N THR A 485 8.58 14.85 -0.33
CA THR A 485 9.83 15.34 0.26
C THR A 485 10.91 15.57 -0.78
N GLY A 486 11.89 16.44 -0.45
CA GLY A 486 13.04 16.65 -1.34
C GLY A 486 13.86 15.39 -1.59
N ALA A 487 13.92 14.46 -0.64
CA ALA A 487 14.65 13.19 -0.80
C ALA A 487 14.11 12.34 -1.96
N LYS A 488 12.81 12.42 -2.25
CA LYS A 488 12.15 11.73 -3.36
C LYS A 488 12.56 12.22 -4.75
N ALA A 489 13.31 13.31 -4.83
CA ALA A 489 13.82 13.83 -6.09
C ALA A 489 15.30 13.47 -6.32
N VAL A 490 15.88 12.62 -5.50
CA VAL A 490 17.27 12.09 -5.62
C VAL A 490 17.34 10.61 -5.22
N ASP A 491 16.22 9.91 -5.22
CA ASP A 491 16.12 8.51 -4.78
C ASP A 491 16.23 7.51 -5.96
N GLY A 492 16.25 8.02 -7.19
CA GLY A 492 16.30 7.21 -8.40
C GLY A 492 14.93 6.71 -8.88
N ASP A 493 13.82 7.08 -8.21
CA ASP A 493 12.47 6.63 -8.51
C ASP A 493 11.65 7.71 -9.23
N LEU A 494 11.38 7.52 -10.53
CA LEU A 494 10.56 8.43 -11.33
C LEU A 494 9.06 8.42 -10.95
N SER A 495 8.62 7.48 -10.13
CA SER A 495 7.24 7.42 -9.64
C SER A 495 7.04 8.28 -8.39
N SER A 496 8.09 8.49 -7.62
CA SER A 496 8.13 9.44 -6.52
C SER A 496 8.52 10.84 -6.99
N TYR A 497 8.26 11.88 -6.20
CA TYR A 497 8.66 13.24 -6.57
C TYR A 497 8.60 14.20 -5.38
N TRP A 498 9.35 15.28 -5.48
CA TRP A 498 9.17 16.46 -4.66
C TRP A 498 8.23 17.45 -5.33
N GLU A 499 7.36 18.07 -4.53
CA GLU A 499 6.56 19.23 -4.91
C GLU A 499 6.57 20.24 -3.75
N GLY A 500 6.87 21.49 -4.08
CA GLY A 500 6.80 22.60 -3.13
C GLY A 500 5.37 22.93 -2.72
N ALA A 501 5.21 23.68 -1.64
CA ALA A 501 3.90 24.13 -1.18
C ALA A 501 3.22 25.04 -2.21
N SER A 502 1.91 24.82 -2.42
CA SER A 502 1.11 25.52 -3.42
C SER A 502 1.16 27.04 -3.25
N ASP A 503 1.35 27.72 -4.37
CA ASP A 503 1.37 29.19 -4.47
C ASP A 503 2.47 29.86 -3.61
N ARG A 504 3.46 29.08 -3.13
CA ARG A 504 4.65 29.59 -2.45
C ARG A 504 5.83 29.66 -3.42
N TRP A 505 6.02 30.82 -3.97
CA TRP A 505 7.10 31.13 -4.90
C TRP A 505 8.11 32.11 -4.28
N PRO A 506 9.41 31.99 -4.58
CA PRO A 506 10.02 30.89 -5.32
C PRO A 506 10.04 29.60 -4.51
N ALA A 507 9.99 28.44 -5.18
CA ALA A 507 10.23 27.16 -4.57
C ALA A 507 11.70 26.76 -4.76
N GLU A 508 12.39 26.38 -3.69
CA GLU A 508 13.83 26.11 -3.71
C GLU A 508 14.09 24.63 -3.37
N PHE A 509 15.06 24.07 -4.11
CA PHE A 509 15.53 22.69 -3.94
C PHE A 509 17.04 22.67 -3.96
N THR A 510 17.71 22.30 -2.87
CA THR A 510 19.17 22.31 -2.73
C THR A 510 19.69 20.92 -2.39
N VAL A 511 20.68 20.44 -3.14
CA VAL A 511 21.38 19.17 -2.90
C VAL A 511 22.79 19.45 -2.37
N ASP A 512 23.21 18.72 -1.32
CA ASP A 512 24.59 18.65 -0.86
C ASP A 512 25.28 17.41 -1.49
N LEU A 513 26.22 17.61 -2.38
CA LEU A 513 26.99 16.55 -3.01
C LEU A 513 28.05 15.94 -2.07
N ILE A 514 28.13 16.42 -0.81
CA ILE A 514 29.06 16.02 0.26
C ILE A 514 30.50 16.53 0.01
N SER A 515 30.96 16.55 -1.21
CA SER A 515 32.26 17.07 -1.60
C SER A 515 32.16 17.95 -2.83
N ALA A 516 33.09 18.88 -2.98
CA ALA A 516 33.21 19.67 -4.20
C ALA A 516 33.56 18.76 -5.38
N ALA A 517 32.85 18.89 -6.48
CA ALA A 517 33.07 18.16 -7.72
C ALA A 517 33.02 19.12 -8.91
N ARG A 518 33.67 18.76 -10.01
CA ARG A 518 33.51 19.47 -11.28
C ARG A 518 32.22 19.01 -11.93
N LEU A 519 31.22 19.89 -11.99
CA LEU A 519 29.91 19.61 -12.52
C LEU A 519 29.85 19.91 -14.02
N THR A 520 29.38 18.95 -14.80
CA THR A 520 29.25 19.06 -16.26
C THR A 520 27.83 19.13 -16.76
N THR A 521 26.89 18.50 -16.03
CA THR A 521 25.49 18.43 -16.44
C THR A 521 24.58 18.23 -15.23
N ALA A 522 23.45 18.92 -15.20
CA ALA A 522 22.31 18.59 -14.35
C ALA A 522 21.15 18.05 -15.23
N VAL A 523 20.45 17.03 -14.74
CA VAL A 523 19.26 16.50 -15.40
C VAL A 523 18.09 16.63 -14.44
N VAL A 524 17.00 17.25 -14.90
CA VAL A 524 15.75 17.37 -14.14
C VAL A 524 14.70 16.55 -14.87
N LYS A 525 14.04 15.65 -14.12
CA LYS A 525 13.00 14.78 -14.66
C LYS A 525 11.71 14.97 -13.88
N LEU A 526 10.59 14.89 -14.58
CA LEU A 526 9.26 14.70 -14.01
C LEU A 526 8.82 13.27 -14.26
N ASN A 527 7.77 12.83 -13.58
CA ASN A 527 7.18 11.53 -13.83
C ASN A 527 6.79 11.42 -15.33
N PRO A 528 7.26 10.39 -16.04
CA PRO A 528 7.09 10.26 -17.48
C PRO A 528 5.67 9.89 -17.93
N GLN A 529 4.76 9.62 -16.99
CA GLN A 529 3.36 9.28 -17.31
C GLN A 529 2.66 10.43 -18.04
N ARG A 530 1.87 10.09 -19.06
CA ARG A 530 1.12 11.07 -19.87
C ARG A 530 0.15 11.95 -19.06
N ILE A 531 -0.32 11.44 -17.90
CA ILE A 531 -1.19 12.21 -17.01
C ILE A 531 -0.52 13.48 -16.47
N TRP A 532 0.82 13.49 -16.41
CA TRP A 532 1.58 14.66 -16.00
C TRP A 532 1.54 15.80 -17.04
N GLY A 533 1.11 15.50 -18.27
CA GLY A 533 0.86 16.46 -19.32
C GLY A 533 2.06 17.35 -19.64
N LYS A 534 2.05 17.94 -20.83
CA LYS A 534 3.05 18.93 -21.23
C LYS A 534 2.97 20.16 -20.34
N ARG A 535 4.13 20.60 -19.82
CA ARG A 535 4.24 21.80 -18.98
C ARG A 535 5.58 22.50 -19.15
N SER A 536 5.63 23.76 -18.70
CA SER A 536 6.89 24.51 -18.59
C SER A 536 7.17 24.81 -17.13
N GLN A 537 8.41 24.61 -16.68
CA GLN A 537 8.91 25.11 -15.40
C GLN A 537 10.05 26.12 -15.67
N THR A 538 9.98 27.29 -15.02
CA THR A 538 11.06 28.27 -15.07
C THR A 538 12.01 27.98 -13.91
N ILE A 539 13.25 27.59 -14.24
CA ILE A 539 14.26 27.12 -13.30
C ILE A 539 15.52 28.00 -13.40
N GLU A 540 15.98 28.51 -12.27
CA GLU A 540 17.31 29.09 -12.10
C GLU A 540 18.21 28.06 -11.42
N VAL A 541 19.48 27.95 -11.86
CA VAL A 541 20.47 27.05 -11.26
C VAL A 541 21.54 27.87 -10.57
N LEU A 542 21.71 27.65 -9.27
CA LEU A 542 22.74 28.27 -8.47
C LEU A 542 23.69 27.22 -7.90
N VAL A 543 24.90 27.62 -7.63
CA VAL A 543 25.94 26.76 -7.03
C VAL A 543 26.61 27.45 -5.86
N SER A 544 27.11 26.63 -4.92
CA SER A 544 27.82 27.11 -3.74
C SER A 544 28.89 26.11 -3.29
N ALA A 545 29.91 26.62 -2.65
CA ALA A 545 30.95 25.82 -1.97
C ALA A 545 30.62 25.59 -0.48
N ASP A 546 29.89 26.51 0.17
CA ASP A 546 29.72 26.63 1.62
C ASP A 546 28.23 26.53 2.09
N ASN A 547 27.27 26.46 1.16
CA ASN A 547 25.83 26.54 1.40
C ASN A 547 25.32 27.89 1.97
N GLU A 548 26.16 28.90 2.01
CA GLU A 548 25.80 30.25 2.47
C GLU A 548 25.77 31.24 1.29
N THR A 549 26.85 31.24 0.48
CA THR A 549 26.94 32.13 -0.67
C THR A 549 26.65 31.36 -1.94
N PHE A 550 25.55 31.68 -2.60
CA PHE A 550 25.13 31.07 -3.86
C PHE A 550 25.39 32.03 -5.04
N THR A 551 25.95 31.49 -6.10
CA THR A 551 26.16 32.19 -7.37
C THR A 551 25.22 31.62 -8.43
N SER A 552 24.46 32.47 -9.12
CA SER A 552 23.61 32.07 -10.24
C SER A 552 24.49 31.66 -11.43
N LEU A 553 24.40 30.39 -11.81
CA LEU A 553 25.13 29.83 -12.96
C LEU A 553 24.26 29.88 -14.24
N ILE A 554 22.97 29.56 -14.10
CA ILE A 554 21.99 29.64 -15.17
C ILE A 554 20.86 30.55 -14.69
N PRO A 555 20.58 31.67 -15.34
CA PRO A 555 19.49 32.57 -14.95
C PRO A 555 18.13 31.90 -15.15
N PRO A 556 17.04 32.44 -14.55
CA PRO A 556 15.70 31.87 -14.69
C PRO A 556 15.35 31.59 -16.15
N THR A 557 15.25 30.32 -16.52
CA THR A 557 15.06 29.84 -17.89
C THR A 557 13.85 28.92 -17.94
N PRO A 558 12.88 29.11 -18.87
CA PRO A 558 11.76 28.20 -19.04
C PRO A 558 12.20 26.93 -19.77
N TYR A 559 11.95 25.77 -19.14
CA TYR A 559 12.18 24.45 -19.71
C TYR A 559 10.85 23.74 -19.96
N ILE A 560 10.73 23.08 -21.12
CA ILE A 560 9.54 22.35 -21.51
C ILE A 560 9.72 20.88 -21.15
N PHE A 561 8.79 20.37 -20.36
CA PHE A 561 8.63 18.96 -20.03
C PHE A 561 7.43 18.41 -20.79
N ASP A 562 7.63 17.39 -21.61
CA ASP A 562 6.60 16.79 -22.44
C ASP A 562 6.76 15.26 -22.45
N PRO A 563 5.86 14.50 -21.79
CA PRO A 563 5.98 13.03 -21.71
C PRO A 563 5.91 12.35 -23.09
N SER A 564 5.41 13.07 -24.11
CA SER A 564 5.30 12.53 -25.46
C SER A 564 6.47 12.89 -26.38
N ALA A 565 7.29 13.88 -25.99
CA ALA A 565 8.39 14.38 -26.82
C ALA A 565 9.77 14.13 -26.20
N ASN A 566 9.95 14.47 -24.92
CA ASN A 566 11.24 14.31 -24.23
C ASN A 566 11.16 13.45 -22.95
N GLY A 567 10.09 12.63 -22.82
CA GLY A 567 9.88 11.77 -21.67
C GLY A 567 9.81 12.53 -20.34
N ASN A 568 9.40 13.79 -20.33
CA ASN A 568 9.41 14.68 -19.16
C ASN A 568 10.80 14.95 -18.57
N ALA A 569 11.87 14.92 -19.37
CA ALA A 569 13.23 15.14 -18.88
C ALA A 569 13.95 16.24 -19.66
N ILE A 570 14.80 16.99 -18.97
CA ILE A 570 15.67 18.02 -19.56
C ILE A 570 17.10 17.89 -19.04
N ALA A 571 18.09 18.16 -19.88
CA ALA A 571 19.48 18.26 -19.51
C ALA A 571 19.94 19.73 -19.55
N ILE A 572 20.63 20.16 -18.48
CA ILE A 572 21.15 21.51 -18.32
C ILE A 572 22.68 21.40 -18.29
N PRO A 573 23.40 21.88 -19.31
CA PRO A 573 24.85 21.89 -19.30
C PRO A 573 25.39 22.77 -18.16
N LEU A 574 26.40 22.27 -17.46
CA LEU A 574 27.12 22.99 -16.40
C LEU A 574 28.61 23.01 -16.74
N ASP A 575 29.32 24.00 -16.26
CA ASP A 575 30.79 24.04 -16.27
C ASP A 575 31.27 24.82 -15.03
N THR A 576 31.32 24.11 -13.90
CA THR A 576 31.67 24.75 -12.63
C THR A 576 32.18 23.72 -11.62
N GLN A 577 32.81 24.20 -10.55
CA GLN A 577 33.18 23.39 -9.38
C GLN A 577 32.30 23.82 -8.19
N ALA A 578 31.55 22.87 -7.61
CA ALA A 578 30.70 23.17 -6.48
C ALA A 578 30.45 21.93 -5.61
N ARG A 579 30.07 22.17 -4.35
CA ARG A 579 29.55 21.14 -3.44
C ARG A 579 28.04 21.18 -3.38
N TYR A 580 27.44 22.36 -3.44
CA TYR A 580 25.99 22.53 -3.38
C TYR A 580 25.45 23.02 -4.71
N ILE A 581 24.33 22.44 -5.13
CA ILE A 581 23.58 22.89 -6.29
C ILE A 581 22.15 23.18 -5.86
N ARG A 582 21.63 24.35 -6.23
CA ARG A 582 20.27 24.81 -5.91
C ARG A 582 19.50 25.11 -7.17
N LEU A 583 18.28 24.57 -7.21
CA LEU A 583 17.30 24.94 -8.22
C LEU A 583 16.26 25.88 -7.58
N ILE A 584 15.99 27.00 -8.25
CA ILE A 584 14.93 27.93 -7.86
C ILE A 584 13.86 27.90 -8.94
N PHE A 585 12.65 27.48 -8.55
CA PHE A 585 11.48 27.47 -9.43
C PHE A 585 10.70 28.75 -9.22
N THR A 586 10.42 29.47 -10.31
CA THR A 586 9.66 30.74 -10.28
C THR A 586 8.32 30.63 -11.00
N ALA A 587 8.13 29.60 -11.84
CA ALA A 587 6.85 29.33 -12.53
C ALA A 587 6.74 27.84 -12.90
N ASN A 588 5.50 27.35 -12.92
CA ASN A 588 5.15 26.02 -13.44
C ASN A 588 3.72 26.08 -14.04
N THR A 589 3.58 25.73 -15.31
CA THR A 589 2.27 25.78 -15.99
C THR A 589 1.40 24.56 -15.69
N GLY A 590 1.96 23.51 -15.09
CA GLY A 590 1.27 22.25 -14.76
C GLY A 590 0.96 22.05 -13.28
N ALA A 591 1.53 22.89 -12.39
CA ALA A 591 1.30 22.84 -10.96
C ALA A 591 1.48 24.22 -10.32
N LYS A 592 1.15 24.34 -9.05
CA LYS A 592 1.22 25.60 -8.28
C LYS A 592 2.54 25.78 -7.52
N SER A 593 3.53 24.93 -7.78
CA SER A 593 4.89 24.99 -7.24
C SER A 593 5.87 24.29 -8.16
N GLY A 594 7.16 24.29 -7.80
CA GLY A 594 8.18 23.48 -8.44
C GLY A 594 7.95 22.00 -8.20
N GLN A 595 8.25 21.17 -9.19
CA GLN A 595 8.12 19.72 -9.13
C GLN A 595 9.39 19.07 -9.71
N ILE A 596 9.88 18.02 -9.04
CA ILE A 596 11.00 17.19 -9.50
C ILE A 596 10.69 15.73 -9.14
N ALA A 597 10.63 14.83 -10.13
CA ALA A 597 10.61 13.40 -9.87
C ALA A 597 12.04 12.89 -9.65
N GLU A 598 13.01 13.32 -10.46
CA GLU A 598 14.39 12.95 -10.26
C GLU A 598 15.34 14.11 -10.67
N PHE A 599 16.32 14.38 -9.82
CA PHE A 599 17.39 15.35 -10.08
C PHE A 599 18.73 14.63 -10.07
N GLU A 600 19.37 14.61 -11.22
CA GLU A 600 20.68 13.98 -11.40
C GLU A 600 21.73 15.04 -11.65
N VAL A 601 22.93 14.82 -11.11
CA VAL A 601 24.09 15.69 -11.31
C VAL A 601 25.26 14.84 -11.76
N TYR A 602 25.90 15.23 -12.84
CA TYR A 602 27.03 14.54 -13.42
C TYR A 602 28.28 15.42 -13.46
N GLY A 603 29.41 14.78 -13.24
CA GLY A 603 30.71 15.46 -13.17
C GLY A 603 31.85 14.51 -12.85
N GLU A 604 33.01 15.10 -12.46
CA GLU A 604 34.25 14.38 -12.11
C GLU A 604 34.67 14.70 -10.68
#